data_d7d4be4e344eae3e6cbcb6ab2a93dd5e
#
_entry.id   d7d4be4e344eae3e6cbcb6ab2a93dd5e
#
_cell.length_a   1.000
_cell.length_b   1.000
_cell.length_c   1.000
_cell.angle_alpha   90.00
_cell.angle_beta   90.00
_cell.angle_gamma   90.00
#
_symmetry.space_group_name_H-M   'P 1'
#
loop_
_entity.id
_entity.type
_entity.pdbx_description
1 polymer ?
#
loop_
_entity_poly.entity_id
_entity_poly.type
_entity_poly.pdbx_seq_one_letter_code
_entity_poly.pdbx_strand_id
1 'polypeptide(L)'
;LSMNALEWNRDMSRPLDEIRGREAGQADKKDRGRGTVSLPEMRRGNISLCVATQIARYTKRGNPLPGWHSPEQAWAQTQGQLAWYREMERRGEMTQIADLGQLEAHLAKWADGPGDDLPVGYILSLEGADSMVTLQHLEQSYESGLRALGPAHYGPGTYAPGTHESGGLGPAGSDLLREMERLGIILDVTHLSDESLDESMDIFGGAVWASHCNCRALVPGDRQLSDRQLKRVIERGGVIGAALDAWMLIPGWERGVTTPESSGVALSHVVDHIDYVCQLAGNSDHAGIGTDLDGGFGREQSPGDLDTIADLQKLPGLLGQRGYQAADIEKIMSGNFLGMLRRAWA
;
A
#
# COMPACT_ATOMS: atom_id res chain seq x y z
N LEU A 1 5.86 2.12 -6.68
CA LEU A 1 7.14 2.62 -7.24
C LEU A 1 7.48 1.93 -8.57
N SER A 2 7.68 0.60 -8.58
CA SER A 2 8.11 -0.13 -9.77
C SER A 2 7.12 -0.08 -10.94
N MET A 3 5.81 -0.11 -10.67
CA MET A 3 4.77 0.07 -11.69
C MET A 3 4.92 1.45 -12.39
N ASN A 4 5.08 2.52 -11.63
CA ASN A 4 5.29 3.86 -12.20
C ASN A 4 6.61 3.95 -12.97
N ALA A 5 7.67 3.33 -12.49
CA ALA A 5 8.94 3.30 -13.21
C ALA A 5 8.81 2.61 -14.57
N LEU A 6 8.14 1.45 -14.64
CA LEU A 6 8.10 0.62 -15.84
C LEU A 6 6.93 0.96 -16.78
N GLU A 7 5.71 1.11 -16.24
CA GLU A 7 4.51 1.30 -17.08
C GLU A 7 4.22 2.78 -17.39
N TRP A 8 4.65 3.70 -16.50
CA TRP A 8 4.59 5.15 -16.73
C TRP A 8 5.89 5.71 -17.30
N ASN A 9 6.97 4.91 -17.35
CA ASN A 9 8.29 5.33 -17.81
C ASN A 9 8.83 6.52 -17.01
N ARG A 10 8.70 6.48 -15.68
CA ARG A 10 9.18 7.49 -14.75
C ARG A 10 10.52 7.09 -14.15
N ASP A 11 11.54 7.95 -14.25
CA ASP A 11 12.80 7.78 -13.52
C ASP A 11 12.59 8.25 -12.07
N MET A 12 12.19 7.32 -11.19
CA MET A 12 11.85 7.61 -9.79
C MET A 12 13.02 8.12 -8.95
N SER A 13 14.26 8.06 -9.47
CA SER A 13 15.45 8.63 -8.81
C SER A 13 15.66 10.14 -9.09
N ARG A 14 14.80 10.74 -9.93
CA ARG A 14 14.86 12.15 -10.26
C ARG A 14 13.97 13.03 -9.39
N PRO A 15 14.29 14.32 -9.25
CA PRO A 15 13.36 15.29 -8.67
C PRO A 15 12.00 15.24 -9.39
N LEU A 16 10.94 15.40 -8.63
CA LEU A 16 9.58 15.22 -9.14
C LEU A 16 9.19 16.28 -10.18
N ASP A 17 9.71 17.49 -10.09
CA ASP A 17 9.52 18.55 -11.10
C ASP A 17 10.13 18.18 -12.45
N GLU A 18 11.28 17.49 -12.46
CA GLU A 18 11.88 16.96 -13.68
C GLU A 18 11.02 15.86 -14.31
N ILE A 19 10.49 14.93 -13.48
CA ILE A 19 9.58 13.87 -13.94
C ILE A 19 8.31 14.50 -14.56
N ARG A 20 7.67 15.42 -13.84
CA ARG A 20 6.49 16.15 -14.30
C ARG A 20 6.76 16.94 -15.60
N GLY A 21 7.93 17.57 -15.69
CA GLY A 21 8.34 18.32 -16.89
C GLY A 21 8.51 17.42 -18.12
N ARG A 22 9.06 16.21 -17.96
CA ARG A 22 9.20 15.22 -19.04
C ARG A 22 7.86 14.67 -19.53
N GLU A 23 6.85 14.68 -18.68
CA GLU A 23 5.49 14.24 -19.01
C GLU A 23 4.63 15.36 -19.63
N ALA A 24 5.14 16.58 -19.72
CA ALA A 24 4.39 17.72 -20.27
C ALA A 24 3.88 17.43 -21.69
N GLY A 25 2.58 17.57 -21.91
CA GLY A 25 1.94 17.31 -23.19
C GLY A 25 1.61 15.83 -23.46
N GLN A 26 1.99 14.90 -22.61
CA GLN A 26 1.54 13.51 -22.69
C GLN A 26 0.10 13.37 -22.14
N ALA A 27 -0.70 12.48 -22.76
CA ALA A 27 -2.12 12.28 -22.39
C ALA A 27 -2.54 10.79 -22.38
N ASP A 28 -1.58 9.88 -22.42
CA ASP A 28 -1.82 8.42 -22.43
C ASP A 28 -2.24 7.89 -21.05
N LYS A 29 -1.92 8.61 -19.97
CA LYS A 29 -2.36 8.36 -18.61
C LYS A 29 -2.96 9.63 -18.00
N LYS A 30 -3.97 9.47 -17.12
CA LYS A 30 -4.69 10.62 -16.52
C LYS A 30 -3.83 11.49 -15.57
N ASP A 31 -2.79 10.89 -14.98
CA ASP A 31 -1.88 11.51 -14.01
C ASP A 31 -0.58 12.04 -14.63
N ARG A 32 -0.47 12.13 -15.96
CA ARG A 32 0.71 12.72 -16.64
C ARG A 32 0.96 14.14 -16.16
N GLY A 33 2.21 14.42 -15.77
CA GLY A 33 2.62 15.70 -15.18
C GLY A 33 2.09 15.96 -13.78
N ARG A 34 1.46 14.97 -13.13
CA ARG A 34 0.78 15.09 -11.83
C ARG A 34 1.26 14.08 -10.78
N GLY A 35 2.29 13.28 -11.09
CA GLY A 35 2.87 12.32 -10.14
C GLY A 35 3.19 12.98 -8.80
N THR A 36 3.08 12.22 -7.71
CA THR A 36 3.26 12.72 -6.33
C THR A 36 4.45 12.10 -5.63
N VAL A 37 5.08 11.06 -6.19
CA VAL A 37 6.14 10.27 -5.56
C VAL A 37 7.41 10.27 -6.41
N SER A 38 8.55 10.45 -5.74
CA SER A 38 9.89 10.11 -6.23
C SER A 38 10.79 9.81 -5.03
N LEU A 39 11.91 9.12 -5.23
CA LEU A 39 12.84 8.80 -4.12
C LEU A 39 13.40 10.07 -3.44
N PRO A 40 13.76 11.16 -4.15
CA PRO A 40 14.10 12.42 -3.51
C PRO A 40 12.98 13.01 -2.65
N GLU A 41 11.71 12.93 -3.11
CA GLU A 41 10.58 13.42 -2.32
C GLU A 41 10.31 12.56 -1.07
N MET A 42 10.52 11.24 -1.15
CA MET A 42 10.44 10.36 0.02
C MET A 42 11.50 10.73 1.06
N ARG A 43 12.75 10.97 0.64
CA ARG A 43 13.82 11.44 1.54
C ARG A 43 13.46 12.78 2.17
N ARG A 44 13.03 13.76 1.38
CA ARG A 44 12.59 15.08 1.86
C ARG A 44 11.44 14.96 2.87
N GLY A 45 10.55 14.00 2.67
CA GLY A 45 9.44 13.68 3.57
C GLY A 45 9.83 12.85 4.79
N ASN A 46 11.12 12.56 5.00
CA ASN A 46 11.61 11.68 6.07
C ASN A 46 10.93 10.30 6.06
N ILE A 47 10.68 9.76 4.86
CA ILE A 47 10.08 8.43 4.67
C ILE A 47 11.21 7.43 4.54
N SER A 48 11.62 6.88 5.67
CA SER A 48 12.74 5.94 5.74
C SER A 48 12.39 4.55 5.22
N LEU A 49 11.12 4.13 5.34
CA LEU A 49 10.65 2.78 5.01
C LEU A 49 9.29 2.84 4.33
N CYS A 50 9.09 2.02 3.30
CA CYS A 50 7.80 1.83 2.65
C CYS A 50 7.51 0.35 2.38
N VAL A 51 6.24 0.01 2.18
CA VAL A 51 5.83 -1.23 1.53
C VAL A 51 5.92 -1.01 0.03
N ALA A 52 6.79 -1.78 -0.65
CA ALA A 52 7.07 -1.66 -2.06
C ALA A 52 6.36 -2.77 -2.82
N THR A 53 5.38 -2.40 -3.61
CA THR A 53 4.42 -3.31 -4.21
C THR A 53 4.90 -3.80 -5.58
N GLN A 54 4.78 -5.11 -5.79
CA GLN A 54 4.69 -5.73 -7.11
C GLN A 54 3.21 -5.93 -7.42
N ILE A 55 2.80 -5.66 -8.66
CA ILE A 55 1.42 -5.83 -9.10
C ILE A 55 1.38 -6.26 -10.57
N ALA A 56 0.65 -7.33 -10.86
CA ALA A 56 0.31 -7.71 -12.24
C ALA A 56 -0.93 -8.61 -12.21
N ARG A 57 -2.04 -8.10 -12.75
CA ARG A 57 -3.31 -8.83 -12.79
C ARG A 57 -3.31 -9.81 -13.95
N TYR A 58 -3.75 -11.03 -13.71
CA TYR A 58 -4.18 -11.95 -14.75
C TYR A 58 -5.67 -11.74 -15.03
N THR A 59 -6.03 -11.55 -16.28
CA THR A 59 -7.43 -11.39 -16.71
C THR A 59 -7.84 -12.50 -17.64
N LYS A 60 -8.85 -13.27 -17.23
CA LYS A 60 -9.48 -14.28 -18.08
C LYS A 60 -10.19 -13.62 -19.26
N ARG A 61 -10.33 -14.35 -20.36
CA ARG A 61 -11.06 -13.89 -21.54
C ARG A 61 -12.48 -13.43 -21.16
N GLY A 62 -12.85 -12.23 -21.56
CA GLY A 62 -14.16 -11.63 -21.28
C GLY A 62 -14.20 -10.78 -20.00
N ASN A 63 -13.14 -10.76 -19.20
CA ASN A 63 -13.03 -9.82 -18.09
C ASN A 63 -12.70 -8.42 -18.63
N PRO A 64 -13.50 -7.37 -18.32
CA PRO A 64 -13.30 -6.02 -18.82
C PRO A 64 -12.12 -5.29 -18.16
N LEU A 65 -11.57 -5.81 -17.06
CA LEU A 65 -10.46 -5.18 -16.36
C LEU A 65 -9.16 -5.29 -17.19
N PRO A 66 -8.29 -4.28 -17.16
CA PRO A 66 -6.98 -4.36 -17.78
C PRO A 66 -6.11 -5.40 -17.05
N GLY A 67 -5.30 -6.14 -17.79
CA GLY A 67 -4.40 -7.15 -17.23
C GLY A 67 -3.75 -8.01 -18.29
N TRP A 68 -2.99 -8.99 -17.84
CA TRP A 68 -2.25 -9.93 -18.68
C TRP A 68 -3.12 -11.16 -19.00
N HIS A 69 -2.94 -11.74 -20.15
CA HIS A 69 -3.82 -12.84 -20.64
C HIS A 69 -3.35 -14.24 -20.22
N SER A 70 -2.21 -14.34 -19.54
CA SER A 70 -1.79 -15.56 -18.88
C SER A 70 -1.10 -15.27 -17.56
N PRO A 71 -1.12 -16.21 -16.59
CA PRO A 71 -0.39 -16.08 -15.33
C PRO A 71 1.12 -15.91 -15.55
N GLU A 72 1.69 -16.58 -16.57
CA GLU A 72 3.12 -16.49 -16.89
C GLU A 72 3.51 -15.08 -17.38
N GLN A 73 2.64 -14.39 -18.13
CA GLN A 73 2.87 -13.00 -18.52
C GLN A 73 2.83 -12.09 -17.29
N ALA A 74 1.85 -12.29 -16.41
CA ALA A 74 1.75 -11.54 -15.16
C ALA A 74 2.96 -11.79 -14.26
N TRP A 75 3.42 -13.05 -14.17
CA TRP A 75 4.66 -13.41 -13.47
C TRP A 75 5.88 -12.69 -14.05
N ALA A 76 6.05 -12.71 -15.37
CA ALA A 76 7.16 -12.02 -16.04
C ALA A 76 7.15 -10.51 -15.73
N GLN A 77 5.97 -9.89 -15.64
CA GLN A 77 5.83 -8.49 -15.27
C GLN A 77 6.28 -8.22 -13.83
N THR A 78 5.87 -9.05 -12.86
CA THR A 78 6.32 -8.88 -11.46
C THR A 78 7.82 -9.15 -11.31
N GLN A 79 8.40 -10.07 -12.11
CA GLN A 79 9.85 -10.27 -12.14
C GLN A 79 10.59 -9.07 -12.72
N GLY A 80 10.03 -8.39 -13.73
CA GLY A 80 10.55 -7.11 -14.23
C GLY A 80 10.52 -6.01 -13.15
N GLN A 81 9.44 -5.94 -12.38
CA GLN A 81 9.32 -5.01 -11.24
C GLN A 81 10.36 -5.33 -10.14
N LEU A 82 10.59 -6.61 -9.83
CA LEU A 82 11.64 -7.02 -8.89
C LEU A 82 13.03 -6.63 -9.40
N ALA A 83 13.30 -6.82 -10.69
CA ALA A 83 14.57 -6.45 -11.29
C ALA A 83 14.83 -4.93 -11.16
N TRP A 84 13.79 -4.10 -11.28
CA TRP A 84 13.90 -2.67 -11.05
C TRP A 84 14.27 -2.34 -9.59
N TYR A 85 13.63 -2.96 -8.59
CA TYR A 85 13.99 -2.78 -7.19
C TYR A 85 15.45 -3.17 -6.92
N ARG A 86 15.91 -4.30 -7.46
CA ARG A 86 17.31 -4.76 -7.35
C ARG A 86 18.30 -3.77 -7.97
N GLU A 87 17.93 -3.13 -9.07
CA GLU A 87 18.77 -2.09 -9.67
C GLU A 87 18.82 -0.82 -8.82
N MET A 88 17.71 -0.45 -8.15
CA MET A 88 17.72 0.66 -7.19
C MET A 88 18.58 0.35 -5.96
N GLU A 89 18.60 -0.90 -5.49
CA GLU A 89 19.53 -1.35 -4.44
C GLU A 89 20.99 -1.23 -4.89
N ARG A 90 21.31 -1.72 -6.09
CA ARG A 90 22.68 -1.67 -6.63
C ARG A 90 23.19 -0.21 -6.76
N ARG A 91 22.29 0.74 -7.00
CA ARG A 91 22.57 2.17 -7.07
C ARG A 91 22.66 2.84 -5.70
N GLY A 92 22.32 2.17 -4.62
CA GLY A 92 22.23 2.75 -3.28
C GLY A 92 21.01 3.64 -3.03
N GLU A 93 20.04 3.64 -3.94
CA GLU A 93 18.82 4.44 -3.83
C GLU A 93 17.81 3.82 -2.86
N MET A 94 17.76 2.49 -2.82
CA MET A 94 16.86 1.71 -1.96
C MET A 94 17.60 0.58 -1.25
N THR A 95 16.99 -0.01 -0.23
CA THR A 95 17.49 -1.22 0.43
C THR A 95 16.33 -2.11 0.86
N GLN A 96 16.40 -3.40 0.51
CA GLN A 96 15.37 -4.36 0.92
C GLN A 96 15.47 -4.67 2.42
N ILE A 97 14.32 -4.74 3.06
CA ILE A 97 14.16 -5.13 4.46
C ILE A 97 13.29 -6.38 4.53
N ALA A 98 13.89 -7.49 4.94
CA ALA A 98 13.24 -8.79 4.93
C ALA A 98 13.28 -9.52 6.27
N ASP A 99 13.92 -8.94 7.29
CA ASP A 99 13.99 -9.48 8.64
C ASP A 99 14.20 -8.36 9.69
N LEU A 100 14.07 -8.73 10.96
CA LEU A 100 14.20 -7.81 12.09
C LEU A 100 15.59 -7.15 12.16
N GLY A 101 16.66 -7.92 11.91
CA GLY A 101 18.03 -7.39 11.97
C GLY A 101 18.27 -6.31 10.93
N GLN A 102 17.78 -6.54 9.69
CA GLN A 102 17.84 -5.56 8.61
C GLN A 102 16.99 -4.32 8.93
N LEU A 103 15.79 -4.51 9.52
CA LEU A 103 14.92 -3.42 9.93
C LEU A 103 15.64 -2.49 10.92
N GLU A 104 16.16 -3.05 12.01
CA GLU A 104 16.82 -2.24 13.06
C GLU A 104 18.10 -1.57 12.54
N ALA A 105 18.90 -2.27 11.73
CA ALA A 105 20.08 -1.70 11.11
C ALA A 105 19.74 -0.56 10.13
N HIS A 106 18.62 -0.66 9.43
CA HIS A 106 18.13 0.39 8.53
C HIS A 106 17.64 1.61 9.31
N LEU A 107 16.81 1.41 10.33
CA LEU A 107 16.29 2.49 11.17
C LEU A 107 17.42 3.26 11.86
N ALA A 108 18.49 2.56 12.30
CA ALA A 108 19.65 3.21 12.90
C ALA A 108 20.37 4.17 11.93
N LYS A 109 20.36 3.91 10.62
CA LYS A 109 20.93 4.82 9.62
C LYS A 109 20.12 6.11 9.45
N TRP A 110 18.83 6.07 9.74
CA TRP A 110 17.92 7.21 9.66
C TRP A 110 17.71 7.93 11.00
N ALA A 111 18.40 7.50 12.07
CA ALA A 111 18.19 8.05 13.41
C ALA A 111 18.49 9.56 13.52
N ASP A 112 19.43 10.06 12.72
CA ASP A 112 19.78 11.49 12.69
C ASP A 112 18.90 12.31 11.73
N GLY A 113 17.84 11.70 11.18
CA GLY A 113 16.91 12.32 10.25
C GLY A 113 17.24 12.08 8.77
N PRO A 114 16.52 12.75 7.85
CA PRO A 114 16.67 12.55 6.41
C PRO A 114 18.03 13.03 5.90
N GLY A 115 18.57 12.32 4.90
CA GLY A 115 19.76 12.70 4.15
C GLY A 115 19.58 12.33 2.68
N ASP A 116 20.15 13.15 1.79
CA ASP A 116 19.98 12.99 0.33
C ASP A 116 20.52 11.64 -0.19
N ASP A 117 21.55 11.10 0.47
CA ASP A 117 22.21 9.86 0.09
C ASP A 117 21.70 8.63 0.88
N LEU A 118 20.73 8.79 1.78
CA LEU A 118 20.21 7.67 2.54
C LEU A 118 19.31 6.80 1.65
N PRO A 119 19.53 5.47 1.60
CA PRO A 119 18.63 4.58 0.86
C PRO A 119 17.25 4.54 1.51
N VAL A 120 16.19 4.57 0.71
CA VAL A 120 14.84 4.31 1.20
C VAL A 120 14.68 2.81 1.42
N GLY A 121 14.34 2.39 2.65
CA GLY A 121 14.03 1.01 2.97
C GLY A 121 12.74 0.54 2.32
N TYR A 122 12.68 -0.72 1.90
CA TYR A 122 11.43 -1.26 1.39
C TYR A 122 11.19 -2.70 1.83
N ILE A 123 9.92 -2.98 2.15
CA ILE A 123 9.39 -4.32 2.35
C ILE A 123 8.71 -4.74 1.07
N LEU A 124 9.19 -5.81 0.43
CA LEU A 124 8.59 -6.29 -0.82
C LEU A 124 7.24 -6.93 -0.53
N SER A 125 6.21 -6.45 -1.23
CA SER A 125 4.84 -6.93 -1.17
C SER A 125 4.33 -7.31 -2.55
N LEU A 126 3.36 -8.23 -2.62
CA LEU A 126 2.62 -8.55 -3.84
C LEU A 126 1.15 -8.18 -3.65
N GLU A 127 0.64 -7.29 -4.49
CA GLU A 127 -0.75 -6.84 -4.48
C GLU A 127 -1.58 -7.56 -5.55
N GLY A 128 -2.40 -8.48 -5.07
CA GLY A 128 -3.06 -9.47 -5.92
C GLY A 128 -2.13 -10.63 -6.29
N ALA A 129 -2.51 -11.84 -5.91
CA ALA A 129 -1.70 -13.03 -6.14
C ALA A 129 -1.80 -13.61 -7.57
N ASP A 130 -2.46 -12.91 -8.48
CA ASP A 130 -2.75 -13.38 -9.84
C ASP A 130 -1.50 -13.71 -10.68
N SER A 131 -0.37 -13.08 -10.38
CA SER A 131 0.90 -13.35 -11.05
C SER A 131 1.56 -14.65 -10.62
N MET A 132 1.11 -15.28 -9.52
CA MET A 132 1.63 -16.57 -9.10
C MET A 132 1.01 -17.69 -9.95
N VAL A 133 1.81 -18.31 -10.78
CA VAL A 133 1.39 -19.42 -11.65
C VAL A 133 1.03 -20.66 -10.81
N THR A 134 1.80 -20.94 -9.75
CA THR A 134 1.57 -22.01 -8.77
C THR A 134 2.07 -21.57 -7.39
N LEU A 135 1.73 -22.32 -6.34
CA LEU A 135 2.24 -22.06 -4.98
C LEU A 135 3.77 -22.17 -4.86
N GLN A 136 4.44 -22.91 -5.76
CA GLN A 136 5.90 -22.92 -5.81
C GLN A 136 6.48 -21.52 -6.13
N HIS A 137 5.76 -20.70 -6.89
CA HIS A 137 6.17 -19.33 -7.18
C HIS A 137 6.12 -18.43 -5.93
N LEU A 138 5.28 -18.77 -4.93
CA LEU A 138 5.27 -18.07 -3.64
C LEU A 138 6.59 -18.30 -2.89
N GLU A 139 7.08 -19.54 -2.85
CA GLU A 139 8.36 -19.87 -2.22
C GLU A 139 9.54 -19.15 -2.92
N GLN A 140 9.57 -19.15 -4.25
CA GLN A 140 10.56 -18.38 -5.03
C GLN A 140 10.49 -16.87 -4.74
N SER A 141 9.28 -16.34 -4.58
CA SER A 141 9.09 -14.91 -4.24
C SER A 141 9.58 -14.62 -2.81
N TYR A 142 9.31 -15.52 -1.86
CA TYR A 142 9.81 -15.42 -0.48
C TYR A 142 11.35 -15.46 -0.43
N GLU A 143 11.98 -16.37 -1.17
CA GLU A 143 13.44 -16.43 -1.33
C GLU A 143 14.01 -15.14 -1.95
N SER A 144 13.23 -14.48 -2.82
CA SER A 144 13.56 -13.19 -3.42
C SER A 144 13.27 -12.00 -2.49
N GLY A 145 12.76 -12.26 -1.28
CA GLY A 145 12.53 -11.26 -0.23
C GLY A 145 11.10 -10.78 -0.09
N LEU A 146 10.10 -11.43 -0.71
CA LEU A 146 8.68 -11.12 -0.46
C LEU A 146 8.35 -11.36 1.01
N ARG A 147 7.72 -10.38 1.67
CA ARG A 147 7.35 -10.45 3.10
C ARG A 147 5.89 -10.13 3.38
N ALA A 148 5.17 -9.60 2.41
CA ALA A 148 3.74 -9.36 2.51
C ALA A 148 3.03 -9.73 1.21
N LEU A 149 1.78 -10.15 1.29
CA LEU A 149 0.96 -10.48 0.13
C LEU A 149 -0.51 -10.25 0.41
N GLY A 150 -1.19 -9.55 -0.52
CA GLY A 150 -2.63 -9.47 -0.62
C GLY A 150 -3.15 -10.48 -1.66
N PRO A 151 -4.05 -11.41 -1.30
CA PRO A 151 -4.52 -12.44 -2.24
C PRO A 151 -5.29 -11.90 -3.44
N ALA A 152 -5.87 -10.70 -3.34
CA ALA A 152 -6.69 -10.07 -4.36
C ALA A 152 -6.31 -8.61 -4.63
N HIS A 153 -6.78 -8.09 -5.78
CA HIS A 153 -6.85 -6.67 -6.12
C HIS A 153 -8.27 -6.34 -6.59
N TYR A 154 -8.49 -5.76 -7.75
CA TYR A 154 -9.83 -5.58 -8.33
C TYR A 154 -10.24 -6.82 -9.13
N GLY A 155 -11.53 -7.18 -9.07
CA GLY A 155 -12.11 -8.24 -9.87
C GLY A 155 -12.03 -9.63 -9.23
N PRO A 156 -12.34 -10.69 -10.01
CA PRO A 156 -12.55 -12.03 -9.46
C PRO A 156 -11.30 -12.71 -8.90
N GLY A 157 -10.11 -12.30 -9.32
CA GLY A 157 -8.84 -12.88 -8.86
C GLY A 157 -8.70 -14.39 -9.10
N THR A 158 -7.49 -14.91 -8.90
CA THR A 158 -7.20 -16.35 -9.00
C THR A 158 -7.39 -17.04 -7.65
N TYR A 159 -6.96 -16.39 -6.58
CA TYR A 159 -6.91 -16.94 -5.23
C TYR A 159 -8.02 -16.41 -4.32
N ALA A 160 -8.49 -15.20 -4.59
CA ALA A 160 -9.59 -14.58 -3.87
C ALA A 160 -10.33 -13.58 -4.76
N PRO A 161 -11.67 -13.45 -4.63
CA PRO A 161 -12.41 -12.30 -5.13
C PRO A 161 -11.94 -11.02 -4.45
N GLY A 162 -11.77 -9.98 -5.23
CA GLY A 162 -11.32 -8.67 -4.77
C GLY A 162 -12.39 -7.59 -4.79
N THR A 163 -11.96 -6.33 -4.77
CA THR A 163 -12.85 -5.16 -4.81
C THR A 163 -13.79 -5.24 -6.01
N HIS A 164 -15.07 -4.96 -5.81
CA HIS A 164 -16.22 -5.05 -6.73
C HIS A 164 -16.67 -6.48 -7.04
N GLU A 165 -16.19 -7.47 -6.30
CA GLU A 165 -16.63 -8.86 -6.39
C GLU A 165 -17.22 -9.35 -5.05
N SER A 166 -17.93 -10.46 -5.11
CA SER A 166 -18.45 -11.17 -3.95
C SER A 166 -17.98 -12.61 -3.95
N GLY A 167 -18.11 -13.28 -2.80
CA GLY A 167 -17.73 -14.67 -2.62
C GLY A 167 -16.44 -14.85 -1.82
N GLY A 168 -16.22 -16.07 -1.33
CA GLY A 168 -15.09 -16.45 -0.49
C GLY A 168 -13.88 -16.95 -1.27
N LEU A 169 -12.84 -17.36 -0.53
CA LEU A 169 -11.52 -17.73 -1.04
C LEU A 169 -11.51 -18.94 -1.98
N GLY A 170 -12.38 -19.90 -1.75
CA GLY A 170 -12.28 -21.21 -2.38
C GLY A 170 -11.02 -22.00 -1.97
N PRO A 171 -10.82 -23.20 -2.54
CA PRO A 171 -9.71 -24.09 -2.17
C PRO A 171 -8.34 -23.47 -2.45
N ALA A 172 -8.13 -22.84 -3.61
CA ALA A 172 -6.85 -22.27 -4.00
C ALA A 172 -6.42 -21.12 -3.07
N GLY A 173 -7.37 -20.26 -2.65
CA GLY A 173 -7.09 -19.20 -1.69
C GLY A 173 -6.75 -19.72 -0.30
N SER A 174 -7.49 -20.75 0.16
CA SER A 174 -7.18 -21.41 1.44
C SER A 174 -5.79 -22.06 1.45
N ASP A 175 -5.38 -22.67 0.36
CA ASP A 175 -4.03 -23.27 0.23
C ASP A 175 -2.96 -22.18 0.17
N LEU A 176 -3.21 -21.06 -0.51
CA LEU A 176 -2.33 -19.90 -0.50
C LEU A 176 -2.09 -19.40 0.93
N LEU A 177 -3.15 -19.20 1.71
CA LEU A 177 -3.03 -18.68 3.07
C LEU A 177 -2.23 -19.62 3.99
N ARG A 178 -2.42 -20.94 3.88
CA ARG A 178 -1.63 -21.92 4.66
C ARG A 178 -0.15 -21.84 4.31
N GLU A 179 0.15 -21.66 3.03
CA GLU A 179 1.55 -21.55 2.58
C GLU A 179 2.17 -20.22 2.99
N MET A 180 1.42 -19.12 2.95
CA MET A 180 1.85 -17.82 3.49
C MET A 180 2.16 -17.92 4.98
N GLU A 181 1.31 -18.60 5.75
CA GLU A 181 1.53 -18.81 7.19
C GLU A 181 2.78 -19.64 7.45
N ARG A 182 2.99 -20.73 6.70
CA ARG A 182 4.20 -21.56 6.78
C ARG A 182 5.48 -20.75 6.55
N LEU A 183 5.44 -19.81 5.61
CA LEU A 183 6.59 -18.97 5.23
C LEU A 183 6.74 -17.72 6.12
N GLY A 184 5.76 -17.42 6.97
CA GLY A 184 5.77 -16.18 7.78
C GLY A 184 5.54 -14.92 6.95
N ILE A 185 4.83 -15.03 5.81
CA ILE A 185 4.43 -13.89 4.97
C ILE A 185 3.24 -13.19 5.62
N ILE A 186 3.30 -11.87 5.76
CA ILE A 186 2.22 -11.04 6.32
C ILE A 186 1.05 -11.03 5.35
N LEU A 187 -0.16 -11.31 5.85
CA LEU A 187 -1.38 -11.18 5.09
C LEU A 187 -1.82 -9.73 4.99
N ASP A 188 -1.94 -9.23 3.78
CA ASP A 188 -2.58 -7.95 3.49
C ASP A 188 -4.04 -8.18 3.11
N VAL A 189 -4.96 -7.71 3.95
CA VAL A 189 -6.40 -7.87 3.71
C VAL A 189 -6.98 -6.79 2.81
N THR A 190 -6.16 -5.84 2.37
CA THR A 190 -6.57 -4.81 1.41
C THR A 190 -7.11 -5.45 0.14
N HIS A 191 -8.18 -4.90 -0.40
CA HIS A 191 -8.87 -5.37 -1.60
C HIS A 191 -9.66 -6.67 -1.49
N LEU A 192 -9.55 -7.48 -0.45
CA LEU A 192 -10.36 -8.68 -0.32
C LEU A 192 -11.87 -8.34 -0.33
N SER A 193 -12.69 -9.18 -0.99
CA SER A 193 -14.14 -9.14 -0.81
C SER A 193 -14.50 -9.35 0.65
N ASP A 194 -15.71 -8.98 1.05
CA ASP A 194 -16.15 -9.09 2.45
C ASP A 194 -16.06 -10.53 2.96
N GLU A 195 -16.51 -11.50 2.16
CA GLU A 195 -16.48 -12.92 2.49
C GLU A 195 -15.05 -13.46 2.49
N SER A 196 -14.23 -13.09 1.50
CA SER A 196 -12.83 -13.53 1.45
C SER A 196 -12.01 -13.00 2.62
N LEU A 197 -12.27 -11.77 3.08
CA LEU A 197 -11.63 -11.24 4.28
C LEU A 197 -12.01 -12.06 5.51
N ASP A 198 -13.31 -12.32 5.70
CA ASP A 198 -13.77 -13.08 6.85
C ASP A 198 -13.17 -14.48 6.88
N GLU A 199 -13.22 -15.20 5.76
CA GLU A 199 -12.62 -16.54 5.65
C GLU A 199 -11.10 -16.51 5.85
N SER A 200 -10.43 -15.48 5.33
CA SER A 200 -8.99 -15.30 5.54
C SER A 200 -8.64 -15.15 7.02
N MET A 201 -9.41 -14.33 7.74
CA MET A 201 -9.19 -14.11 9.17
C MET A 201 -9.53 -15.34 10.02
N ASP A 202 -10.36 -16.27 9.53
CA ASP A 202 -10.67 -17.54 10.20
C ASP A 202 -9.58 -18.61 9.96
N ILE A 203 -8.95 -18.59 8.80
CA ILE A 203 -7.98 -19.62 8.38
C ILE A 203 -6.55 -19.24 8.78
N PHE A 204 -6.16 -17.95 8.57
CA PHE A 204 -4.79 -17.49 8.70
C PHE A 204 -4.43 -17.12 10.13
N GLY A 205 -3.43 -17.79 10.70
CA GLY A 205 -2.94 -17.55 12.07
C GLY A 205 -1.79 -16.53 12.18
N GLY A 206 -1.18 -16.12 11.08
CA GLY A 206 -0.02 -15.23 11.03
C GLY A 206 -0.33 -13.74 11.25
N ALA A 207 0.66 -12.89 11.01
CA ALA A 207 0.54 -11.44 11.11
C ALA A 207 -0.33 -10.87 9.97
N VAL A 208 -1.18 -9.88 10.30
CA VAL A 208 -2.15 -9.28 9.37
C VAL A 208 -2.05 -7.76 9.40
N TRP A 209 -2.19 -7.12 8.26
CA TRP A 209 -2.43 -5.68 8.13
C TRP A 209 -3.46 -5.37 7.04
N ALA A 210 -3.98 -4.14 7.03
CA ALA A 210 -4.60 -3.53 5.87
C ALA A 210 -3.67 -2.40 5.41
N SER A 211 -2.87 -2.64 4.37
CA SER A 211 -1.80 -1.72 4.00
C SER A 211 -2.31 -0.34 3.59
N HIS A 212 -3.47 -0.28 2.90
CA HIS A 212 -4.08 0.96 2.42
C HIS A 212 -5.60 0.83 2.33
N CYS A 213 -6.28 1.02 3.45
CA CYS A 213 -7.74 0.95 3.55
C CYS A 213 -8.30 2.10 4.39
N ASN A 214 -9.53 2.50 4.08
CA ASN A 214 -10.27 3.51 4.82
C ASN A 214 -11.56 2.93 5.41
N CYS A 215 -12.35 3.76 6.09
CA CYS A 215 -13.51 3.34 6.87
C CYS A 215 -14.79 3.45 6.05
N ARG A 216 -15.50 2.34 5.87
CA ARG A 216 -16.78 2.26 5.13
C ARG A 216 -17.87 3.12 5.77
N ALA A 217 -17.81 3.33 7.08
CA ALA A 217 -18.73 4.20 7.79
C ALA A 217 -18.63 5.68 7.36
N LEU A 218 -17.46 6.14 6.95
CA LEU A 218 -17.23 7.50 6.48
C LEU A 218 -17.45 7.61 4.96
N VAL A 219 -16.97 6.64 4.21
CA VAL A 219 -17.13 6.59 2.74
C VAL A 219 -17.68 5.22 2.36
N PRO A 220 -18.97 5.11 2.02
CA PRO A 220 -19.59 3.83 1.65
C PRO A 220 -18.95 3.18 0.41
N GLY A 221 -18.79 1.87 0.43
CA GLY A 221 -18.29 1.06 -0.68
C GLY A 221 -17.51 -0.16 -0.21
N ASP A 222 -17.42 -1.17 -1.05
CA ASP A 222 -16.74 -2.44 -0.78
C ASP A 222 -15.21 -2.34 -0.80
N ARG A 223 -14.66 -1.25 -1.33
CA ARG A 223 -13.22 -0.94 -1.24
C ARG A 223 -12.79 -0.57 0.18
N GLN A 224 -13.73 -0.13 1.01
CA GLN A 224 -13.51 0.30 2.38
C GLN A 224 -13.85 -0.82 3.37
N LEU A 225 -13.17 -0.86 4.50
CA LEU A 225 -13.45 -1.83 5.56
C LEU A 225 -14.64 -1.40 6.42
N SER A 226 -15.54 -2.33 6.66
CA SER A 226 -16.64 -2.17 7.64
C SER A 226 -16.10 -2.20 9.06
N ASP A 227 -16.88 -1.67 10.03
CA ASP A 227 -16.49 -1.70 11.45
C ASP A 227 -16.18 -3.11 11.96
N ARG A 228 -16.92 -4.11 11.47
CA ARG A 228 -16.68 -5.51 11.81
C ARG A 228 -15.30 -5.97 11.32
N GLN A 229 -14.93 -5.64 10.09
CA GLN A 229 -13.64 -6.00 9.50
C GLN A 229 -12.49 -5.24 10.16
N LEU A 230 -12.66 -3.94 10.42
CA LEU A 230 -11.70 -3.13 11.17
C LEU A 230 -11.42 -3.75 12.54
N LYS A 231 -12.47 -4.13 13.29
CA LYS A 231 -12.34 -4.80 14.59
C LYS A 231 -11.58 -6.13 14.48
N ARG A 232 -11.84 -6.95 13.46
CA ARG A 232 -11.09 -8.19 13.23
C ARG A 232 -9.58 -7.94 13.05
N VAL A 233 -9.20 -6.92 12.27
CA VAL A 233 -7.78 -6.56 12.09
C VAL A 233 -7.19 -6.05 13.42
N ILE A 234 -7.92 -5.21 14.15
CA ILE A 234 -7.52 -4.68 15.46
C ILE A 234 -7.31 -5.83 16.48
N GLU A 235 -8.24 -6.74 16.59
CA GLU A 235 -8.18 -7.90 17.51
C GLU A 235 -6.98 -8.82 17.23
N ARG A 236 -6.50 -8.86 15.99
CA ARG A 236 -5.30 -9.59 15.57
C ARG A 236 -4.01 -8.77 15.81
N GLY A 237 -4.08 -7.59 16.43
CA GLY A 237 -2.94 -6.70 16.63
C GLY A 237 -2.40 -6.10 15.32
N GLY A 238 -3.22 -6.10 14.27
CA GLY A 238 -2.89 -5.54 12.96
C GLY A 238 -2.96 -4.01 12.94
N VAL A 239 -2.52 -3.44 11.81
CA VAL A 239 -2.52 -1.99 11.54
C VAL A 239 -3.30 -1.71 10.27
N ILE A 240 -4.08 -0.63 10.30
CA ILE A 240 -4.85 -0.12 9.16
C ILE A 240 -4.17 1.15 8.66
N GLY A 241 -3.60 1.11 7.47
CA GLY A 241 -2.98 2.25 6.81
C GLY A 241 -4.03 3.09 6.08
N ALA A 242 -4.18 4.35 6.46
CA ALA A 242 -5.10 5.27 5.80
C ALA A 242 -4.62 5.62 4.38
N ALA A 243 -5.45 5.33 3.38
CA ALA A 243 -5.19 5.62 1.97
C ALA A 243 -5.53 7.08 1.64
N LEU A 244 -4.78 7.65 0.67
CA LEU A 244 -4.90 9.04 0.26
C LEU A 244 -5.59 9.22 -1.12
N ASP A 245 -6.14 8.16 -1.70
CA ASP A 245 -6.95 8.27 -2.90
C ASP A 245 -8.27 9.02 -2.57
N ALA A 246 -8.49 10.16 -3.21
CA ALA A 246 -9.55 11.12 -2.85
C ALA A 246 -10.96 10.51 -2.80
N TRP A 247 -11.28 9.56 -3.69
CA TRP A 247 -12.59 8.89 -3.69
C TRP A 247 -12.80 7.96 -2.50
N MET A 248 -11.72 7.59 -1.80
CA MET A 248 -11.75 6.84 -0.56
C MET A 248 -11.82 7.73 0.69
N LEU A 249 -11.61 9.05 0.54
CA LEU A 249 -11.56 10.01 1.65
C LEU A 249 -12.87 10.72 1.90
N ILE A 250 -13.65 10.97 0.84
CA ILE A 250 -14.93 11.68 0.92
C ILE A 250 -16.01 10.98 0.10
N PRO A 251 -17.27 10.98 0.57
CA PRO A 251 -18.37 10.42 -0.21
C PRO A 251 -18.70 11.30 -1.42
N GLY A 252 -19.28 10.68 -2.47
CA GLY A 252 -19.74 11.39 -3.65
C GLY A 252 -18.66 11.78 -4.65
N TRP A 253 -17.43 11.30 -4.49
CA TRP A 253 -16.38 11.49 -5.49
C TRP A 253 -16.68 10.69 -6.75
N GLU A 254 -16.71 11.38 -7.90
CA GLU A 254 -16.89 10.77 -9.21
C GLU A 254 -15.57 10.81 -9.98
N ARG A 255 -14.98 9.64 -10.23
CA ARG A 255 -13.67 9.51 -10.91
C ARG A 255 -13.71 10.12 -12.31
N GLY A 256 -12.72 10.97 -12.60
CA GLY A 256 -12.60 11.66 -13.89
C GLY A 256 -13.50 12.91 -14.05
N VAL A 257 -14.34 13.20 -13.04
CA VAL A 257 -15.22 14.39 -13.00
C VAL A 257 -14.91 15.28 -11.81
N THR A 258 -14.91 14.70 -10.61
CA THR A 258 -14.61 15.44 -9.37
C THR A 258 -13.11 15.74 -9.32
N THR A 259 -12.75 16.93 -8.83
CA THR A 259 -11.36 17.34 -8.60
C THR A 259 -11.15 17.71 -7.14
N PRO A 260 -9.89 17.72 -6.65
CA PRO A 260 -9.59 18.18 -5.30
C PRO A 260 -10.13 19.59 -5.01
N GLU A 261 -10.03 20.50 -5.98
CA GLU A 261 -10.51 21.87 -5.87
C GLU A 261 -12.04 21.94 -5.78
N SER A 262 -12.74 21.16 -6.59
CA SER A 262 -14.22 21.16 -6.62
C SER A 262 -14.85 20.51 -5.39
N SER A 263 -14.14 19.56 -4.77
CA SER A 263 -14.62 18.78 -3.63
C SER A 263 -14.14 19.31 -2.27
N GLY A 264 -13.04 20.05 -2.27
CA GLY A 264 -12.36 20.48 -1.04
C GLY A 264 -11.71 19.36 -0.25
N VAL A 265 -11.43 18.19 -0.88
CA VAL A 265 -10.72 17.10 -0.20
C VAL A 265 -9.33 17.54 0.22
N ALA A 266 -8.95 17.25 1.47
CA ALA A 266 -7.70 17.68 2.07
C ALA A 266 -7.13 16.59 2.99
N LEU A 267 -5.89 16.73 3.45
CA LEU A 267 -5.23 15.83 4.40
C LEU A 267 -5.99 15.68 5.73
N SER A 268 -6.83 16.67 6.10
CA SER A 268 -7.71 16.53 7.25
C SER A 268 -8.69 15.38 7.15
N HIS A 269 -9.14 15.01 5.93
CA HIS A 269 -10.00 13.84 5.72
C HIS A 269 -9.25 12.52 5.92
N VAL A 270 -7.92 12.49 5.67
CA VAL A 270 -7.09 11.34 6.06
C VAL A 270 -7.09 11.19 7.58
N VAL A 271 -6.95 12.30 8.31
CA VAL A 271 -7.03 12.32 9.79
C VAL A 271 -8.41 11.85 10.27
N ASP A 272 -9.51 12.15 9.56
CA ASP A 272 -10.84 11.65 9.92
C ASP A 272 -10.89 10.11 9.91
N HIS A 273 -10.30 9.46 8.89
CA HIS A 273 -10.23 7.99 8.82
C HIS A 273 -9.30 7.41 9.90
N ILE A 274 -8.16 8.03 10.15
CA ILE A 274 -7.23 7.64 11.24
C ILE A 274 -7.95 7.74 12.59
N ASP A 275 -8.60 8.86 12.86
CA ASP A 275 -9.35 9.08 14.09
C ASP A 275 -10.47 8.06 14.27
N TYR A 276 -11.21 7.74 13.20
CA TYR A 276 -12.25 6.72 13.25
C TYR A 276 -11.71 5.36 13.69
N VAL A 277 -10.57 4.93 13.14
CA VAL A 277 -9.92 3.67 13.56
C VAL A 277 -9.51 3.75 15.03
N CYS A 278 -8.91 4.86 15.47
CA CYS A 278 -8.50 5.05 16.85
C CYS A 278 -9.69 5.03 17.82
N GLN A 279 -10.80 5.69 17.47
CA GLN A 279 -12.03 5.68 18.28
C GLN A 279 -12.63 4.27 18.35
N LEU A 280 -12.65 3.54 17.24
CA LEU A 280 -13.17 2.18 17.17
C LEU A 280 -12.34 1.20 18.02
N ALA A 281 -11.01 1.40 18.06
CA ALA A 281 -10.08 0.61 18.84
C ALA A 281 -10.01 1.03 20.32
N GLY A 282 -10.41 2.27 20.65
CA GLY A 282 -10.24 2.86 21.97
C GLY A 282 -8.80 3.25 22.31
N ASN A 283 -7.89 3.26 21.34
CA ASN A 283 -6.48 3.62 21.45
C ASN A 283 -5.90 3.99 20.07
N SER A 284 -4.64 4.46 20.02
CA SER A 284 -3.95 4.85 18.79
C SER A 284 -3.06 3.76 18.18
N ASP A 285 -3.14 2.51 18.63
CA ASP A 285 -2.15 1.46 18.35
C ASP A 285 -2.37 0.73 17.01
N HIS A 286 -3.47 1.03 16.28
CA HIS A 286 -3.89 0.27 15.12
C HIS A 286 -4.07 1.11 13.84
N ALA A 287 -3.89 2.42 13.91
CA ALA A 287 -3.93 3.30 12.75
C ALA A 287 -2.51 3.59 12.25
N GLY A 288 -2.36 3.78 10.94
CA GLY A 288 -1.10 4.11 10.29
C GLY A 288 -1.29 4.83 8.96
N ILE A 289 -0.21 5.06 8.24
CA ILE A 289 -0.21 5.72 6.93
C ILE A 289 -0.03 4.66 5.85
N GLY A 290 -1.00 4.59 4.92
CA GLY A 290 -1.02 3.68 3.78
C GLY A 290 -1.37 4.43 2.50
N THR A 291 -0.50 5.31 2.05
CA THR A 291 -0.83 6.40 1.12
C THR A 291 -1.45 5.98 -0.19
N ASP A 292 -1.01 4.92 -0.79
CA ASP A 292 -1.33 4.51 -2.16
C ASP A 292 -1.01 5.59 -3.23
N LEU A 293 -0.19 6.60 -2.90
CA LEU A 293 0.07 7.76 -3.78
C LEU A 293 0.72 7.40 -5.12
N ASP A 294 1.23 6.18 -5.25
CA ASP A 294 1.84 5.63 -6.45
C ASP A 294 0.94 4.56 -7.12
N GLY A 295 -0.32 4.49 -6.71
CA GLY A 295 -1.33 3.50 -7.11
C GLY A 295 -2.04 3.80 -8.44
N GLY A 296 -1.39 4.53 -9.37
CA GLY A 296 -1.93 4.84 -10.69
C GLY A 296 -2.82 6.10 -10.73
N PHE A 297 -2.61 7.00 -9.79
CA PHE A 297 -3.18 8.34 -9.74
C PHE A 297 -2.14 9.35 -9.29
N GLY A 298 -2.41 10.63 -9.49
CA GLY A 298 -1.57 11.74 -9.09
C GLY A 298 -2.37 12.81 -8.35
N ARG A 299 -1.92 14.06 -8.43
CA ARG A 299 -2.57 15.20 -7.75
C ARG A 299 -4.03 15.39 -8.12
N GLU A 300 -4.45 14.93 -9.31
CA GLU A 300 -5.84 15.05 -9.75
C GLU A 300 -6.81 14.20 -8.91
N GLN A 301 -6.30 13.27 -8.12
CA GLN A 301 -7.09 12.35 -7.31
C GLN A 301 -6.49 12.15 -5.90
N SER A 302 -5.72 13.15 -5.43
CA SER A 302 -5.12 13.21 -4.07
C SER A 302 -5.72 14.38 -3.28
N PRO A 303 -5.48 14.50 -1.96
CA PRO A 303 -5.85 15.70 -1.19
C PRO A 303 -5.32 16.99 -1.84
N GLY A 304 -6.16 18.03 -1.90
CA GLY A 304 -5.82 19.28 -2.59
C GLY A 304 -4.67 20.07 -1.96
N ASP A 305 -4.38 19.83 -0.70
CA ASP A 305 -3.27 20.42 0.07
C ASP A 305 -2.00 19.54 0.07
N LEU A 306 -1.98 18.46 -0.76
CA LEU A 306 -0.83 17.59 -1.00
C LEU A 306 -0.26 17.83 -2.40
N ASP A 307 0.99 18.30 -2.50
CA ASP A 307 1.71 18.38 -3.76
C ASP A 307 2.56 17.14 -4.01
N THR A 308 3.28 16.68 -2.99
CA THR A 308 4.15 15.50 -3.07
C THR A 308 4.00 14.65 -1.81
N ILE A 309 4.53 13.42 -1.85
CA ILE A 309 4.57 12.53 -0.70
C ILE A 309 5.30 13.14 0.53
N ALA A 310 6.17 14.13 0.33
CA ALA A 310 6.81 14.85 1.43
C ALA A 310 5.82 15.65 2.28
N ASP A 311 4.65 15.99 1.73
CA ASP A 311 3.58 16.69 2.46
C ASP A 311 2.92 15.84 3.56
N LEU A 312 3.23 14.54 3.65
CA LEU A 312 2.85 13.73 4.81
C LEU A 312 3.35 14.32 6.13
N GLN A 313 4.41 15.14 6.09
CA GLN A 313 4.90 15.88 7.25
C GLN A 313 3.92 16.94 7.79
N LYS A 314 2.80 17.20 7.11
CA LYS A 314 1.69 18.03 7.61
C LYS A 314 0.78 17.26 8.57
N LEU A 315 0.73 15.91 8.45
CA LEU A 315 -0.17 15.06 9.27
C LEU A 315 0.06 15.18 10.78
N PRO A 316 1.31 15.22 11.31
CA PRO A 316 1.54 15.42 12.74
C PRO A 316 0.84 16.68 13.30
N GLY A 317 0.90 17.79 12.56
CA GLY A 317 0.22 19.03 12.94
C GLY A 317 -1.31 18.90 12.93
N LEU A 318 -1.87 18.21 11.95
CA LEU A 318 -3.31 17.96 11.85
C LEU A 318 -3.81 17.00 12.95
N LEU A 319 -3.03 15.95 13.27
CA LEU A 319 -3.32 15.05 14.38
C LEU A 319 -3.26 15.79 15.72
N GLY A 320 -2.27 16.65 15.92
CA GLY A 320 -2.20 17.52 17.11
C GLY A 320 -3.40 18.44 17.25
N GLN A 321 -3.88 19.04 16.16
CA GLN A 321 -5.11 19.85 16.15
C GLN A 321 -6.35 19.01 16.46
N ARG A 322 -6.37 17.73 16.13
CA ARG A 322 -7.44 16.78 16.49
C ARG A 322 -7.38 16.35 17.96
N GLY A 323 -6.31 16.67 18.69
CA GLY A 323 -6.13 16.40 20.13
C GLY A 323 -5.21 15.21 20.47
N TYR A 324 -4.57 14.59 19.46
CA TYR A 324 -3.60 13.53 19.71
C TYR A 324 -2.33 14.05 20.37
N GLN A 325 -1.81 13.31 21.35
CA GLN A 325 -0.56 13.62 22.01
C GLN A 325 0.64 13.16 21.17
N ALA A 326 1.83 13.71 21.43
CA ALA A 326 3.05 13.40 20.68
C ALA A 326 3.33 11.89 20.56
N ALA A 327 3.12 11.14 21.66
CA ALA A 327 3.32 9.69 21.65
C ALA A 327 2.32 8.94 20.75
N ASP A 328 1.06 9.40 20.67
CA ASP A 328 0.06 8.81 19.76
C ASP A 328 0.37 9.16 18.30
N ILE A 329 0.81 10.39 18.06
CA ILE A 329 1.23 10.84 16.72
C ILE A 329 2.42 10.01 16.22
N GLU A 330 3.43 9.76 17.06
CA GLU A 330 4.57 8.92 16.71
C GLU A 330 4.12 7.49 16.35
N LYS A 331 3.21 6.90 17.12
CA LYS A 331 2.62 5.59 16.82
C LYS A 331 1.94 5.58 15.46
N ILE A 332 1.06 6.53 15.19
CA ILE A 332 0.29 6.63 13.95
C ILE A 332 1.21 6.86 12.74
N MET A 333 2.20 7.73 12.87
CA MET A 333 3.10 8.07 11.76
C MET A 333 4.01 6.91 11.35
N SER A 334 4.47 6.07 12.29
CA SER A 334 5.38 4.96 12.00
C SER A 334 5.36 3.83 13.03
N GLY A 335 5.22 4.15 14.31
CA GLY A 335 5.44 3.24 15.44
C GLY A 335 4.56 1.99 15.38
N ASN A 336 3.32 2.10 14.92
CA ASN A 336 2.39 0.97 14.85
C ASN A 336 2.83 -0.07 13.80
N PHE A 337 3.16 0.35 12.58
CA PHE A 337 3.68 -0.56 11.56
C PHE A 337 5.03 -1.15 11.98
N LEU A 338 5.95 -0.34 12.52
CA LEU A 338 7.23 -0.83 13.02
C LEU A 338 7.06 -1.83 14.16
N GLY A 339 6.16 -1.54 15.10
CA GLY A 339 5.84 -2.45 16.22
C GLY A 339 5.24 -3.77 15.73
N MET A 340 4.37 -3.71 14.72
CA MET A 340 3.81 -4.92 14.10
C MET A 340 4.89 -5.75 13.40
N LEU A 341 5.77 -5.13 12.62
CA LEU A 341 6.89 -5.82 11.95
C LEU A 341 7.84 -6.47 12.95
N ARG A 342 8.16 -5.78 14.06
CA ARG A 342 8.97 -6.36 15.15
C ARG A 342 8.34 -7.61 15.74
N ARG A 343 7.02 -7.62 15.92
CA ARG A 343 6.31 -8.81 16.41
C ARG A 343 6.25 -9.93 15.37
N ALA A 344 6.11 -9.58 14.11
CA ALA A 344 5.99 -10.56 13.02
C ALA A 344 7.31 -11.27 12.70
N TRP A 345 8.45 -10.61 12.99
CA TRP A 345 9.80 -11.10 12.64
C TRP A 345 10.66 -11.44 13.88
N ALA A 346 10.06 -11.45 15.09
CA ALA A 346 10.73 -11.78 16.36
C ALA A 346 11.12 -13.28 16.49
#